data_82fd88f0c4f3362994989f0e67afb3c7
#
_entry.id   82fd88f0c4f3362994989f0e67afb3c7
#
_cell.length_a   1.000
_cell.length_b   1.000
_cell.length_c   1.000
_cell.angle_alpha   90.00
_cell.angle_beta   90.00
_cell.angle_gamma   90.00
#
_symmetry.space_group_name_H-M   'P 1'
#
loop_
_entity.id
_entity.type
_entity.pdbx_description
1 polymer ?
#
loop_
_entity_poly.entity_id
_entity_poly.type
_entity_poly.pdbx_seq_one_letter_code
_entity_poly.pdbx_strand_id
1 'polypeptide(L)'
;LDPTPLKENGPPACDNACPWELDLRSRVPRMDLVRSSPLGLGARGKCGLSERLSQGGSMTGPSKAAADSELKDLPRVSTGSEGLDDILGGGFDANRMYLYEGRPGTGKTTIALQFLLRGVRDGERVLYISLSETKRELTVVGQRHGWSLEGVDIFELVPPETTLDPERELTVFHPAEMELNETTNLVFKEVERINPTRVVLDSLSELRLLAQNPLRYRRQVLALKHFFTTRNCTVVLLDDLSSSQDDLQLHSIAHGVVMLEQLALDYGAERRRLRVIKMRGIKFRGGFHDFIIDRGGLKIFPRLVAAEHHRSFLGEFTTSGNAEFDQLLGGGLERGTNALLIGAAGVGKSSVALTYAISAAQRGEHAVFFAFDEGRGTVEARARTLGLGLEQHLESGRIRFQQIDPAELSPGEFAANVRASVERDNARIVIIDSLNGYLNAMPDERFLILQMHELLSYLAQQGVLTILILAQHGLVGPTDTNLDISYLSDAVLMLRYFELGGTVRRALSVVKKRSGHHEHTIREFRLTHSGIKLGPPLKDFSGIFTGTPHYTGPAMSSEGAAE
;
A
#
# COMPACT_ATOMS: atom_id res chain seq x y z
N LEU A 1 62.31 -16.51 16.90
CA LEU A 1 61.56 -17.75 17.13
C LEU A 1 60.63 -17.98 15.92
N ASP A 2 60.98 -19.03 15.23
CA ASP A 2 60.45 -19.47 13.92
C ASP A 2 58.95 -19.85 13.94
N PRO A 3 58.19 -19.62 12.89
CA PRO A 3 56.86 -20.20 12.73
C PRO A 3 56.90 -21.45 11.85
N THR A 4 56.44 -22.56 12.39
CA THR A 4 56.14 -23.80 11.65
C THR A 4 54.68 -23.77 11.07
N PRO A 5 54.42 -24.28 9.84
CA PRO A 5 53.12 -24.20 9.23
C PRO A 5 52.18 -25.34 9.65
N LEU A 6 50.94 -24.99 9.94
CA LEU A 6 49.86 -25.93 10.17
C LEU A 6 49.27 -26.45 8.87
N LYS A 7 49.12 -27.76 8.78
CA LYS A 7 48.54 -28.53 7.69
C LYS A 7 47.03 -28.27 7.54
N GLU A 8 46.63 -28.02 6.31
CA GLU A 8 45.23 -28.08 5.85
C GLU A 8 44.70 -29.50 5.93
N ASN A 9 43.61 -29.69 6.70
CA ASN A 9 42.75 -30.87 6.61
C ASN A 9 41.45 -30.45 5.95
N GLY A 10 41.22 -30.91 4.73
CA GLY A 10 39.94 -30.80 4.02
C GLY A 10 38.85 -31.69 4.66
N PRO A 11 37.58 -31.31 4.53
CA PRO A 11 36.48 -32.12 5.03
C PRO A 11 36.18 -33.35 4.17
N PRO A 12 35.68 -34.44 4.77
CA PRO A 12 35.37 -35.67 4.07
C PRO A 12 34.11 -35.54 3.20
N ALA A 13 34.16 -36.18 2.03
CA ALA A 13 33.01 -36.36 1.13
C ALA A 13 31.94 -37.24 1.81
N CYS A 14 30.72 -36.76 1.88
CA CYS A 14 29.53 -37.56 2.16
C CYS A 14 28.80 -37.85 0.87
N ASP A 15 28.98 -39.07 0.39
CA ASP A 15 28.02 -39.75 -0.51
C ASP A 15 26.75 -40.05 0.30
N ASN A 16 25.63 -39.43 -0.07
CA ASN A 16 24.31 -40.00 0.15
C ASN A 16 23.33 -39.33 -0.82
N ALA A 17 22.92 -40.08 -1.79
CA ALA A 17 21.85 -39.83 -2.73
C ALA A 17 20.52 -39.64 -1.99
N CYS A 18 19.85 -38.53 -2.22
CA CYS A 18 18.42 -38.38 -1.94
C CYS A 18 17.58 -38.73 -3.16
N PRO A 19 16.64 -39.68 -3.05
CA PRO A 19 15.74 -40.05 -4.13
C PRO A 19 14.40 -39.33 -4.00
N TRP A 20 14.24 -38.18 -4.68
CA TRP A 20 12.93 -37.61 -4.95
C TRP A 20 12.95 -36.85 -6.30
N GLU A 21 13.12 -37.58 -7.39
CA GLU A 21 12.60 -37.19 -8.71
C GLU A 21 11.21 -37.79 -8.87
N LEU A 22 10.16 -37.01 -8.72
CA LEU A 22 8.80 -37.34 -9.09
C LEU A 22 8.51 -36.81 -10.49
N ASP A 23 8.49 -37.77 -11.42
CA ASP A 23 8.04 -37.68 -12.81
C ASP A 23 6.62 -37.08 -12.89
N LEU A 24 6.50 -35.85 -13.41
CA LEU A 24 5.26 -35.18 -13.75
C LEU A 24 5.03 -35.16 -15.27
N ARG A 25 4.94 -36.33 -15.87
CA ARG A 25 4.35 -36.53 -17.21
C ARG A 25 3.37 -37.67 -17.16
N SER A 26 2.09 -37.38 -16.89
CA SER A 26 0.96 -38.07 -17.51
C SER A 26 -0.37 -37.76 -16.80
N ARG A 27 -1.35 -37.42 -17.63
CA ARG A 27 -2.81 -37.41 -17.44
C ARG A 27 -3.46 -36.02 -17.26
N VAL A 28 -3.68 -35.39 -18.41
CA VAL A 28 -4.81 -34.49 -18.62
C VAL A 28 -5.82 -35.26 -19.49
N PRO A 29 -7.08 -35.44 -19.06
CA PRO A 29 -8.13 -35.95 -19.95
C PRO A 29 -8.60 -34.80 -20.86
N ARG A 30 -8.58 -35.08 -22.17
CA ARG A 30 -9.24 -34.25 -23.20
C ARG A 30 -10.75 -34.34 -22.99
N MET A 31 -11.38 -33.21 -22.81
CA MET A 31 -12.83 -33.04 -22.98
C MET A 31 -13.10 -32.59 -24.41
N ASP A 32 -13.81 -33.44 -25.15
CA ASP A 32 -14.24 -33.22 -26.53
C ASP A 32 -15.29 -32.08 -26.60
N LEU A 33 -15.02 -31.11 -27.47
CA LEU A 33 -15.95 -30.11 -27.94
C LEU A 33 -16.97 -30.73 -28.90
N VAL A 34 -18.20 -30.92 -28.46
CA VAL A 34 -19.32 -31.19 -29.35
C VAL A 34 -19.82 -29.87 -29.94
N ARG A 35 -19.56 -29.72 -31.23
CA ARG A 35 -20.21 -28.73 -32.09
C ARG A 35 -21.64 -29.20 -32.37
N SER A 36 -22.62 -28.29 -32.19
CA SER A 36 -23.90 -28.38 -32.89
C SER A 36 -24.29 -26.99 -33.39
N SER A 37 -24.35 -26.89 -34.70
CA SER A 37 -24.83 -25.77 -35.49
C SER A 37 -26.35 -25.89 -35.77
N PRO A 38 -26.95 -24.83 -36.38
CA PRO A 38 -28.34 -24.46 -36.17
C PRO A 38 -29.25 -24.85 -37.35
N LEU A 39 -30.53 -25.00 -37.07
CA LEU A 39 -31.65 -24.98 -38.03
C LEU A 39 -32.89 -24.69 -37.19
N GLY A 40 -33.82 -23.81 -37.45
CA GLY A 40 -34.31 -23.22 -38.66
C GLY A 40 -35.84 -23.11 -38.51
N LEU A 41 -36.36 -21.90 -38.68
CA LEU A 41 -37.68 -21.53 -39.24
C LEU A 41 -38.97 -22.30 -38.87
N GLY A 42 -40.00 -21.51 -38.40
CA GLY A 42 -41.39 -21.87 -38.70
C GLY A 42 -42.41 -21.30 -37.69
N ALA A 43 -42.89 -20.10 -37.84
CA ALA A 43 -44.22 -19.67 -38.24
C ALA A 43 -45.46 -20.08 -37.40
N ARG A 44 -46.14 -19.03 -36.90
CA ARG A 44 -47.58 -18.77 -36.86
C ARG A 44 -48.49 -19.70 -36.07
N GLY A 45 -49.29 -19.08 -35.20
CA GLY A 45 -50.55 -19.60 -34.68
C GLY A 45 -51.18 -18.63 -33.69
N LYS A 46 -52.01 -17.71 -34.14
CA LYS A 46 -52.97 -16.98 -33.34
C LYS A 46 -54.11 -17.92 -32.94
N CYS A 47 -54.57 -17.90 -31.68
CA CYS A 47 -55.97 -18.11 -31.39
C CYS A 47 -56.28 -17.44 -30.02
N GLY A 48 -57.23 -16.57 -30.03
CA GLY A 48 -57.84 -15.92 -28.90
C GLY A 48 -59.04 -16.70 -28.40
N LEU A 49 -59.47 -16.32 -27.22
CA LEU A 49 -60.84 -16.35 -26.65
C LEU A 49 -60.72 -16.10 -25.16
N SER A 50 -61.02 -14.96 -24.70
CA SER A 50 -62.27 -14.40 -24.13
C SER A 50 -62.73 -15.00 -22.81
N GLU A 51 -62.70 -14.08 -21.84
CA GLU A 51 -63.73 -13.72 -20.88
C GLU A 51 -64.08 -14.63 -19.68
N ARG A 52 -63.96 -14.02 -18.55
CA ARG A 52 -64.95 -13.71 -17.48
C ARG A 52 -64.65 -14.28 -16.07
N LEU A 53 -64.62 -13.29 -15.18
CA LEU A 53 -65.14 -13.28 -13.80
C LEU A 53 -64.45 -14.14 -12.73
N SER A 54 -63.82 -13.48 -11.70
CA SER A 54 -64.60 -13.11 -10.50
C SER A 54 -63.71 -12.37 -9.49
N GLN A 55 -64.32 -11.48 -8.75
CA GLN A 55 -63.81 -10.67 -7.67
C GLN A 55 -63.26 -11.52 -6.51
N GLY A 56 -62.04 -11.22 -6.08
CA GLY A 56 -61.44 -11.71 -4.85
C GLY A 56 -60.48 -10.68 -4.30
N GLY A 57 -60.77 -10.14 -3.13
CA GLY A 57 -60.05 -9.02 -2.50
C GLY A 57 -58.55 -9.26 -2.35
N SER A 58 -57.75 -8.34 -2.89
CA SER A 58 -56.33 -8.28 -2.74
C SER A 58 -55.99 -7.72 -1.35
N MET A 59 -55.51 -8.55 -0.44
CA MET A 59 -54.68 -8.12 0.67
C MET A 59 -53.31 -7.74 0.05
N THR A 60 -53.06 -6.44 -0.07
CA THR A 60 -51.76 -5.91 -0.44
C THR A 60 -50.80 -6.11 0.71
N GLY A 61 -50.01 -7.19 0.66
CA GLY A 61 -48.79 -7.30 1.43
C GLY A 61 -47.81 -6.20 1.01
N PRO A 62 -46.89 -5.76 1.87
CA PRO A 62 -45.95 -4.71 1.54
C PRO A 62 -45.20 -5.08 0.26
N SER A 63 -45.09 -4.13 -0.67
CA SER A 63 -44.46 -4.34 -1.97
C SER A 63 -42.98 -4.74 -1.77
N LYS A 64 -42.51 -5.69 -2.57
CA LYS A 64 -41.12 -6.14 -2.57
C LYS A 64 -40.13 -4.98 -2.68
N ALA A 65 -40.52 -3.87 -3.32
CA ALA A 65 -39.75 -2.64 -3.43
C ALA A 65 -39.63 -1.87 -2.09
N ALA A 66 -40.58 -1.95 -1.18
CA ALA A 66 -40.50 -1.34 0.15
C ALA A 66 -39.57 -2.15 1.07
N ALA A 67 -39.61 -3.49 0.98
CA ALA A 67 -38.70 -4.36 1.73
C ALA A 67 -37.24 -4.25 1.22
N ASP A 68 -37.03 -4.05 -0.08
CA ASP A 68 -35.69 -3.82 -0.65
C ASP A 68 -35.15 -2.41 -0.34
N SER A 69 -35.98 -1.42 -0.03
CA SER A 69 -35.53 -0.08 0.39
C SER A 69 -35.13 -0.01 1.85
N GLU A 70 -35.77 -0.79 2.73
CA GLU A 70 -35.42 -0.88 4.16
C GLU A 70 -34.11 -1.64 4.42
N LEU A 71 -33.65 -2.48 3.48
CA LEU A 71 -32.36 -3.18 3.57
C LEU A 71 -31.17 -2.33 3.12
N LYS A 72 -31.37 -1.16 2.54
CA LYS A 72 -30.32 -0.37 1.90
C LYS A 72 -29.47 0.48 2.82
N ASP A 73 -29.90 0.83 4.03
CA ASP A 73 -29.19 1.78 4.89
C ASP A 73 -29.22 1.37 6.37
N LEU A 74 -28.50 0.29 6.72
CA LEU A 74 -28.10 0.12 8.11
C LEU A 74 -27.16 1.28 8.48
N PRO A 75 -27.37 1.95 9.64
CA PRO A 75 -26.52 3.05 10.05
C PRO A 75 -25.06 2.57 10.18
N ARG A 76 -24.13 3.37 9.64
CA ARG A 76 -22.71 3.11 9.71
C ARG A 76 -22.10 3.70 10.96
N VAL A 77 -21.18 2.97 11.56
CA VAL A 77 -20.44 3.35 12.75
C VAL A 77 -18.96 3.50 12.34
N SER A 78 -18.42 4.71 12.48
CA SER A 78 -17.00 4.94 12.21
C SER A 78 -16.12 4.08 13.12
N THR A 79 -15.07 3.50 12.55
CA THR A 79 -14.06 2.72 13.29
C THR A 79 -13.13 3.59 14.12
N GLY A 80 -13.19 4.92 13.96
CA GLY A 80 -12.26 5.86 14.56
C GLY A 80 -10.97 6.05 13.77
N SER A 81 -10.81 5.33 12.68
CA SER A 81 -9.69 5.46 11.72
C SER A 81 -10.24 5.75 10.33
N GLU A 82 -9.95 6.93 9.79
CA GLU A 82 -10.40 7.35 8.45
C GLU A 82 -9.97 6.34 7.37
N GLY A 83 -8.74 5.79 7.49
CA GLY A 83 -8.25 4.81 6.52
C GLY A 83 -9.01 3.49 6.58
N LEU A 84 -9.41 3.02 7.77
CA LEU A 84 -10.22 1.80 7.88
C LEU A 84 -11.66 2.06 7.41
N ASP A 85 -12.20 3.22 7.71
CA ASP A 85 -13.53 3.62 7.23
C ASP A 85 -13.57 3.68 5.69
N ASP A 86 -12.51 4.21 5.05
CA ASP A 86 -12.38 4.20 3.58
C ASP A 86 -12.31 2.77 3.01
N ILE A 87 -11.54 1.88 3.63
CA ILE A 87 -11.44 0.46 3.23
C ILE A 87 -12.82 -0.22 3.30
N LEU A 88 -13.62 0.10 4.32
CA LEU A 88 -14.93 -0.48 4.59
C LEU A 88 -16.09 0.24 3.88
N GLY A 89 -15.82 1.33 3.17
CA GLY A 89 -16.85 2.13 2.51
C GLY A 89 -17.77 2.86 3.49
N GLY A 90 -17.20 3.39 4.60
CA GLY A 90 -17.90 4.22 5.59
C GLY A 90 -17.97 3.64 7.01
N GLY A 91 -17.15 2.63 7.33
CA GLY A 91 -17.07 2.05 8.67
C GLY A 91 -17.86 0.74 8.84
N PHE A 92 -18.20 0.41 10.08
CA PHE A 92 -18.92 -0.80 10.45
C PHE A 92 -20.45 -0.65 10.31
N ASP A 93 -21.16 -1.75 10.04
CA ASP A 93 -22.61 -1.78 10.26
C ASP A 93 -22.90 -1.75 11.76
N ALA A 94 -23.83 -0.89 12.17
CA ALA A 94 -24.24 -0.81 13.57
C ALA A 94 -24.78 -2.14 14.10
N ASN A 95 -24.68 -2.32 15.42
CA ASN A 95 -25.27 -3.46 16.14
C ASN A 95 -24.78 -4.83 15.66
N ARG A 96 -23.49 -4.90 15.30
CA ARG A 96 -22.83 -6.12 14.85
C ARG A 96 -21.56 -6.37 15.67
N MET A 97 -21.08 -7.60 15.58
CA MET A 97 -19.88 -8.04 16.29
C MET A 97 -18.73 -8.24 15.32
N TYR A 98 -17.61 -7.55 15.55
CA TYR A 98 -16.40 -7.53 14.74
C TYR A 98 -15.24 -8.14 15.52
N LEU A 99 -14.25 -8.63 14.81
CA LEU A 99 -13.05 -9.22 15.37
C LEU A 99 -11.82 -8.49 14.83
N TYR A 100 -10.95 -8.03 15.73
CA TYR A 100 -9.58 -7.64 15.44
C TYR A 100 -8.66 -8.75 15.93
N GLU A 101 -7.94 -9.34 15.02
CA GLU A 101 -6.98 -10.41 15.32
C GLU A 101 -5.56 -10.03 14.89
N GLY A 102 -4.56 -10.52 15.62
CA GLY A 102 -3.16 -10.27 15.33
C GLY A 102 -2.28 -10.69 16.49
N ARG A 103 -0.98 -10.84 16.24
CA ARG A 103 -0.02 -11.15 17.31
C ARG A 103 0.05 -10.01 18.33
N PRO A 104 0.53 -10.27 19.56
CA PRO A 104 0.85 -9.21 20.53
C PRO A 104 1.74 -8.13 19.90
N GLY A 105 1.50 -6.85 20.24
CA GLY A 105 2.25 -5.72 19.71
C GLY A 105 1.80 -5.19 18.33
N THR A 106 0.83 -5.80 17.67
CA THR A 106 0.34 -5.33 16.35
C THR A 106 -0.55 -4.09 16.42
N GLY A 107 -0.97 -3.63 17.61
CA GLY A 107 -1.76 -2.41 17.79
C GLY A 107 -3.27 -2.63 17.95
N LYS A 108 -3.72 -3.84 18.28
CA LYS A 108 -5.15 -4.16 18.51
C LYS A 108 -5.80 -3.26 19.56
N THR A 109 -5.18 -3.12 20.72
CA THR A 109 -5.64 -2.26 21.82
C THR A 109 -5.73 -0.80 21.36
N THR A 110 -4.74 -0.31 20.61
CA THR A 110 -4.70 1.07 20.12
C THR A 110 -5.87 1.37 19.16
N ILE A 111 -6.11 0.51 18.17
CA ILE A 111 -7.23 0.71 17.22
C ILE A 111 -8.60 0.55 17.90
N ALA A 112 -8.69 -0.32 18.92
CA ALA A 112 -9.91 -0.49 19.71
C ALA A 112 -10.20 0.76 20.57
N LEU A 113 -9.18 1.37 21.17
CA LEU A 113 -9.34 2.65 21.86
C LEU A 113 -9.77 3.78 20.90
N GLN A 114 -9.22 3.84 19.67
CA GLN A 114 -9.68 4.81 18.66
C GLN A 114 -11.18 4.64 18.34
N PHE A 115 -11.65 3.38 18.24
CA PHE A 115 -13.06 3.09 18.00
C PHE A 115 -13.95 3.62 19.12
N LEU A 116 -13.57 3.45 20.40
CA LEU A 116 -14.33 3.97 21.54
C LEU A 116 -14.24 5.49 21.64
N LEU A 117 -13.04 6.06 21.49
CA LEU A 117 -12.84 7.51 21.54
C LEU A 117 -13.61 8.24 20.43
N ARG A 118 -13.81 7.60 19.30
CA ARG A 118 -14.72 8.11 18.27
C ARG A 118 -16.15 8.14 18.77
N GLY A 119 -16.62 7.09 19.43
CA GLY A 119 -17.94 7.04 20.05
C GLY A 119 -18.13 8.15 21.10
N VAL A 120 -17.14 8.38 21.97
CA VAL A 120 -17.18 9.49 22.94
C VAL A 120 -17.35 10.85 22.25
N ARG A 121 -16.60 11.09 21.15
CA ARG A 121 -16.75 12.32 20.36
C ARG A 121 -18.12 12.45 19.71
N ASP A 122 -18.74 11.35 19.34
CA ASP A 122 -20.08 11.31 18.74
C ASP A 122 -21.19 11.37 19.84
N GLY A 123 -20.83 11.50 21.13
CA GLY A 123 -21.75 11.57 22.26
C GLY A 123 -22.34 10.21 22.69
N GLU A 124 -21.72 9.11 22.28
CA GLU A 124 -22.16 7.76 22.58
C GLU A 124 -21.60 7.27 23.93
N ARG A 125 -22.33 6.37 24.59
CA ARG A 125 -21.82 5.63 25.75
C ARG A 125 -20.97 4.47 25.28
N VAL A 126 -19.77 4.36 25.78
CA VAL A 126 -18.80 3.38 25.33
C VAL A 126 -18.21 2.62 26.51
N LEU A 127 -17.91 1.35 26.29
CA LEU A 127 -17.39 0.47 27.33
C LEU A 127 -16.20 -0.33 26.82
N TYR A 128 -15.09 -0.28 27.56
CA TYR A 128 -13.96 -1.16 27.41
C TYR A 128 -13.97 -2.22 28.50
N ILE A 129 -14.01 -3.48 28.12
CA ILE A 129 -13.94 -4.63 29.04
C ILE A 129 -12.56 -5.25 28.87
N SER A 130 -11.77 -5.21 29.94
CA SER A 130 -10.42 -5.77 29.97
C SER A 130 -10.36 -7.02 30.84
N LEU A 131 -9.79 -8.08 30.26
CA LEU A 131 -9.53 -9.36 30.96
C LEU A 131 -8.03 -9.53 31.30
N SER A 132 -7.16 -8.66 30.77
CA SER A 132 -5.70 -8.79 30.92
C SER A 132 -4.99 -7.51 31.35
N GLU A 133 -5.46 -6.34 30.92
CA GLU A 133 -4.83 -5.06 31.22
C GLU A 133 -5.62 -4.27 32.27
N THR A 134 -4.91 -3.55 33.13
CA THR A 134 -5.53 -2.67 34.13
C THR A 134 -5.94 -1.33 33.52
N LYS A 135 -6.91 -0.65 34.13
CA LYS A 135 -7.30 0.72 33.73
C LYS A 135 -6.12 1.68 33.74
N ARG A 136 -5.19 1.49 34.67
CA ARG A 136 -3.97 2.31 34.77
C ARG A 136 -3.09 2.15 33.54
N GLU A 137 -2.88 0.91 33.09
CA GLU A 137 -2.08 0.59 31.89
C GLU A 137 -2.73 1.18 30.64
N LEU A 138 -4.04 0.96 30.44
CA LEU A 138 -4.79 1.56 29.34
C LEU A 138 -4.72 3.08 29.35
N THR A 139 -4.79 3.70 30.53
CA THR A 139 -4.66 5.16 30.67
C THR A 139 -3.27 5.64 30.24
N VAL A 140 -2.21 4.93 30.60
CA VAL A 140 -0.84 5.25 30.18
C VAL A 140 -0.69 5.10 28.67
N VAL A 141 -1.25 4.05 28.06
CA VAL A 141 -1.28 3.87 26.60
C VAL A 141 -1.99 5.05 25.93
N GLY A 142 -3.17 5.42 26.42
CA GLY A 142 -3.91 6.58 25.91
C GLY A 142 -3.08 7.87 25.98
N GLN A 143 -2.46 8.17 27.12
CA GLN A 143 -1.62 9.36 27.31
C GLN A 143 -0.42 9.40 26.34
N ARG A 144 0.23 8.26 26.07
CA ARG A 144 1.33 8.18 25.09
C ARG A 144 0.88 8.52 23.68
N HIS A 145 -0.33 8.15 23.31
CA HIS A 145 -0.94 8.57 22.04
C HIS A 145 -1.51 10.00 22.07
N GLY A 146 -1.44 10.70 23.21
CA GLY A 146 -1.97 12.05 23.38
C GLY A 146 -3.49 12.08 23.56
N TRP A 147 -4.08 10.97 24.03
CA TRP A 147 -5.51 10.86 24.27
C TRP A 147 -5.86 10.98 25.76
N SER A 148 -7.01 11.62 26.03
CA SER A 148 -7.75 11.45 27.28
C SER A 148 -8.72 10.28 27.10
N LEU A 149 -8.77 9.39 28.06
CA LEU A 149 -9.79 8.32 28.13
C LEU A 149 -11.03 8.75 28.94
N GLU A 150 -11.18 10.04 29.20
CA GLU A 150 -12.38 10.59 29.83
C GLU A 150 -13.60 10.31 28.95
N GLY A 151 -14.68 9.79 29.55
CA GLY A 151 -15.88 9.36 28.84
C GLY A 151 -15.83 7.91 28.34
N VAL A 152 -14.72 7.19 28.52
CA VAL A 152 -14.63 5.75 28.30
C VAL A 152 -14.82 5.04 29.61
N ASP A 153 -15.93 4.29 29.76
CA ASP A 153 -16.09 3.38 30.88
C ASP A 153 -15.14 2.18 30.70
N ILE A 154 -14.31 1.91 31.70
CA ILE A 154 -13.36 0.79 31.69
C ILE A 154 -13.73 -0.16 32.82
N PHE A 155 -14.06 -1.40 32.46
CA PHE A 155 -14.37 -2.47 33.37
C PHE A 155 -13.24 -3.51 33.38
N GLU A 156 -12.57 -3.64 34.52
CA GLU A 156 -11.46 -4.57 34.73
C GLU A 156 -11.99 -5.88 35.31
N LEU A 157 -11.69 -6.98 34.65
CA LEU A 157 -11.99 -8.34 35.12
C LEU A 157 -10.69 -9.09 35.42
N VAL A 158 -9.68 -8.36 35.92
CA VAL A 158 -8.43 -8.98 36.38
C VAL A 158 -8.72 -9.66 37.73
N PRO A 159 -8.46 -10.97 37.88
CA PRO A 159 -8.62 -11.64 39.17
C PRO A 159 -7.79 -10.93 40.25
N PRO A 160 -8.36 -10.59 41.40
CA PRO A 160 -7.53 -10.04 42.49
C PRO A 160 -6.47 -11.05 42.89
N GLU A 161 -5.25 -10.58 43.23
CA GLU A 161 -4.10 -11.40 43.65
C GLU A 161 -4.44 -12.38 44.79
N THR A 162 -5.49 -12.09 45.56
CA THR A 162 -6.00 -12.93 46.64
C THR A 162 -6.72 -14.20 46.17
N THR A 163 -7.03 -14.34 44.87
CA THR A 163 -7.69 -15.55 44.31
C THR A 163 -6.68 -16.63 43.91
N LEU A 164 -5.38 -16.35 43.96
CA LEU A 164 -4.29 -17.31 43.70
C LEU A 164 -3.97 -18.23 44.89
N ASP A 165 -4.90 -18.39 45.85
CA ASP A 165 -4.72 -19.27 47.00
C ASP A 165 -5.02 -20.72 46.63
N PRO A 166 -4.01 -21.62 46.56
CA PRO A 166 -4.19 -23.01 46.13
C PRO A 166 -5.08 -23.86 47.02
N GLU A 167 -5.40 -23.42 48.25
CA GLU A 167 -6.18 -24.19 49.22
C GLU A 167 -7.70 -24.11 49.05
N ARG A 168 -8.22 -23.32 48.10
CA ARG A 168 -9.68 -23.21 47.84
C ARG A 168 -10.25 -24.18 46.80
N GLU A 169 -9.49 -25.15 46.33
CA GLU A 169 -9.92 -26.09 45.25
C GLU A 169 -10.72 -27.31 45.74
N LEU A 170 -11.60 -27.18 46.69
CA LEU A 170 -12.47 -28.29 47.11
C LEU A 170 -13.95 -28.03 46.80
N THR A 171 -14.32 -27.94 45.51
CA THR A 171 -15.72 -28.01 45.09
C THR A 171 -15.92 -29.04 43.99
N VAL A 172 -17.04 -29.77 44.08
CA VAL A 172 -17.43 -30.90 43.23
C VAL A 172 -17.70 -30.51 41.74
N PHE A 173 -17.65 -29.24 41.41
CA PHE A 173 -17.74 -28.72 40.06
C PHE A 173 -16.38 -28.31 39.53
N HIS A 174 -16.10 -28.50 38.24
CA HIS A 174 -14.89 -28.02 37.59
C HIS A 174 -14.73 -26.52 37.82
N PRO A 175 -13.70 -26.03 38.52
CA PRO A 175 -13.51 -24.62 38.87
C PRO A 175 -13.60 -23.70 37.65
N ALA A 176 -12.99 -24.10 36.54
CA ALA A 176 -12.98 -23.35 35.27
C ALA A 176 -14.39 -23.12 34.63
N GLU A 177 -15.40 -23.96 34.92
CA GLU A 177 -16.77 -23.72 34.39
C GLU A 177 -17.49 -22.64 35.21
N MET A 178 -17.26 -22.59 36.50
CA MET A 178 -17.81 -21.55 37.35
C MET A 178 -17.18 -20.20 37.03
N GLU A 179 -15.86 -20.15 36.87
CA GLU A 179 -15.13 -18.92 36.52
C GLU A 179 -15.55 -18.34 35.14
N LEU A 180 -15.70 -19.18 34.10
CA LEU A 180 -16.12 -18.72 32.78
C LEU A 180 -17.54 -18.15 32.79
N ASN A 181 -18.48 -18.82 33.48
CA ASN A 181 -19.87 -18.37 33.58
C ASN A 181 -19.98 -17.14 34.47
N GLU A 182 -19.23 -17.05 35.56
CA GLU A 182 -19.19 -15.88 36.43
C GLU A 182 -18.63 -14.68 35.70
N THR A 183 -17.50 -14.82 35.00
CA THR A 183 -16.88 -13.78 34.17
C THR A 183 -17.87 -13.25 33.14
N THR A 184 -18.55 -14.14 32.43
CA THR A 184 -19.53 -13.73 31.43
C THR A 184 -20.75 -13.03 32.03
N ASN A 185 -21.22 -13.50 33.18
CA ASN A 185 -22.34 -12.87 33.89
C ASN A 185 -21.96 -11.48 34.42
N LEU A 186 -20.72 -11.28 34.86
CA LEU A 186 -20.20 -9.96 35.26
C LEU A 186 -20.16 -9.01 34.05
N VAL A 187 -19.70 -9.48 32.88
CA VAL A 187 -19.74 -8.71 31.62
C VAL A 187 -21.18 -8.30 31.32
N PHE A 188 -22.13 -9.23 31.39
CA PHE A 188 -23.54 -8.94 31.09
C PHE A 188 -24.14 -7.90 32.02
N LYS A 189 -23.90 -8.03 33.32
CA LYS A 189 -24.36 -7.06 34.33
C LYS A 189 -23.80 -5.66 34.09
N GLU A 190 -22.52 -5.57 33.76
CA GLU A 190 -21.89 -4.29 33.52
C GLU A 190 -22.39 -3.61 32.25
N VAL A 191 -22.56 -4.38 31.17
CA VAL A 191 -23.20 -3.88 29.94
C VAL A 191 -24.64 -3.40 30.20
N GLU A 192 -25.40 -4.12 31.02
CA GLU A 192 -26.76 -3.69 31.40
C GLU A 192 -26.76 -2.42 32.24
N ARG A 193 -25.79 -2.27 33.15
CA ARG A 193 -25.64 -1.08 34.00
C ARG A 193 -25.31 0.18 33.18
N ILE A 194 -24.34 0.08 32.24
CA ILE A 194 -23.87 1.21 31.44
C ILE A 194 -24.79 1.45 30.23
N ASN A 195 -25.35 0.40 29.66
CA ASN A 195 -26.12 0.40 28.41
C ASN A 195 -25.37 1.10 27.28
N PRO A 196 -24.16 0.61 26.90
CA PRO A 196 -23.30 1.24 25.90
C PRO A 196 -23.79 0.94 24.48
N THR A 197 -23.44 1.82 23.52
CA THR A 197 -23.64 1.59 22.08
C THR A 197 -22.40 1.00 21.41
N ARG A 198 -21.21 1.22 22.01
CA ARG A 198 -19.95 0.62 21.56
C ARG A 198 -19.29 -0.14 22.71
N VAL A 199 -18.85 -1.33 22.41
CA VAL A 199 -18.16 -2.20 23.36
C VAL A 199 -16.88 -2.74 22.75
N VAL A 200 -15.80 -2.75 23.52
CA VAL A 200 -14.57 -3.50 23.24
C VAL A 200 -14.42 -4.56 24.29
N LEU A 201 -14.06 -5.78 23.88
CA LEU A 201 -13.70 -6.87 24.79
C LEU A 201 -12.26 -7.33 24.47
N ASP A 202 -11.36 -7.14 25.42
CA ASP A 202 -9.93 -7.43 25.33
C ASP A 202 -9.52 -8.39 26.47
N SER A 203 -9.18 -9.65 26.21
CA SER A 203 -9.15 -10.32 24.93
C SER A 203 -9.91 -11.66 25.00
N LEU A 204 -10.29 -12.16 23.83
CA LEU A 204 -10.88 -13.49 23.70
C LEU A 204 -9.91 -14.62 24.08
N SER A 205 -8.61 -14.36 24.01
CA SER A 205 -7.55 -15.30 24.41
C SER A 205 -7.74 -15.76 25.85
N GLU A 206 -8.07 -14.83 26.76
CA GLU A 206 -8.33 -15.16 28.18
C GLU A 206 -9.58 -16.00 28.34
N LEU A 207 -10.67 -15.66 27.64
CA LEU A 207 -11.89 -16.48 27.63
C LEU A 207 -11.64 -17.89 27.06
N ARG A 208 -10.72 -18.02 26.09
CA ARG A 208 -10.32 -19.31 25.50
C ARG A 208 -9.58 -20.17 26.53
N LEU A 209 -8.67 -19.56 27.31
CA LEU A 209 -7.96 -20.24 28.39
C LEU A 209 -8.92 -20.72 29.48
N LEU A 210 -9.87 -19.89 29.92
CA LEU A 210 -10.89 -20.24 30.90
C LEU A 210 -11.81 -21.36 30.40
N ALA A 211 -12.11 -21.40 29.10
CA ALA A 211 -13.02 -22.40 28.53
C ALA A 211 -12.43 -23.81 28.49
N GLN A 212 -11.10 -23.96 28.42
CA GLN A 212 -10.33 -25.22 28.36
C GLN A 212 -10.77 -26.21 27.24
N ASN A 213 -11.88 -25.93 26.56
CA ASN A 213 -12.48 -26.77 25.53
C ASN A 213 -13.04 -25.93 24.39
N PRO A 214 -12.72 -26.25 23.10
CA PRO A 214 -13.17 -25.46 21.94
C PRO A 214 -14.67 -25.36 21.81
N LEU A 215 -15.45 -26.39 22.17
CA LEU A 215 -16.91 -26.36 22.07
C LEU A 215 -17.53 -25.43 23.14
N ARG A 216 -16.96 -25.42 24.34
CA ARG A 216 -17.39 -24.49 25.42
C ARG A 216 -17.08 -23.06 25.03
N TYR A 217 -15.87 -22.80 24.55
CA TYR A 217 -15.47 -21.50 24.05
C TYR A 217 -16.42 -20.99 22.95
N ARG A 218 -16.66 -21.82 21.94
CA ARG A 218 -17.61 -21.48 20.86
C ARG A 218 -19.02 -21.15 21.36
N ARG A 219 -19.53 -21.94 22.31
CA ARG A 219 -20.85 -21.71 22.94
C ARG A 219 -20.86 -20.36 23.65
N GLN A 220 -19.80 -20.02 24.36
CA GLN A 220 -19.70 -18.76 25.08
C GLN A 220 -19.64 -17.55 24.13
N VAL A 221 -18.86 -17.61 23.05
CA VAL A 221 -18.83 -16.55 22.05
C VAL A 221 -20.19 -16.39 21.34
N LEU A 222 -20.92 -17.48 21.13
CA LEU A 222 -22.29 -17.41 20.61
C LEU A 222 -23.27 -16.76 21.60
N ALA A 223 -23.11 -17.02 22.90
CA ALA A 223 -23.90 -16.38 23.94
C ALA A 223 -23.64 -14.86 23.99
N LEU A 224 -22.37 -14.46 23.95
CA LEU A 224 -21.97 -13.05 23.83
C LEU A 224 -22.59 -12.39 22.60
N LYS A 225 -22.51 -13.05 21.44
CA LYS A 225 -23.11 -12.53 20.21
C LYS A 225 -24.60 -12.32 20.33
N HIS A 226 -25.33 -13.29 20.87
CA HIS A 226 -26.80 -13.18 21.08
C HIS A 226 -27.11 -12.03 22.01
N PHE A 227 -26.40 -11.94 23.13
CA PHE A 227 -26.57 -10.89 24.14
C PHE A 227 -26.39 -9.48 23.55
N PHE A 228 -25.30 -9.23 22.84
CA PHE A 228 -25.04 -7.93 22.26
C PHE A 228 -25.97 -7.57 21.10
N THR A 229 -26.34 -8.55 20.27
CA THR A 229 -27.26 -8.30 19.13
C THR A 229 -28.62 -7.81 19.59
N THR A 230 -29.11 -8.28 20.75
CA THR A 230 -30.41 -7.88 21.31
C THR A 230 -30.38 -6.50 21.98
N ARG A 231 -29.19 -5.91 22.20
CA ARG A 231 -29.01 -4.62 22.92
C ARG A 231 -28.55 -3.46 22.06
N ASN A 232 -28.58 -3.63 20.75
CA ASN A 232 -28.14 -2.58 19.80
C ASN A 232 -26.71 -2.07 20.05
N CYS A 233 -25.79 -2.97 20.44
CA CYS A 233 -24.38 -2.67 20.62
C CYS A 233 -23.56 -3.04 19.39
N THR A 234 -22.65 -2.17 19.01
CA THR A 234 -21.56 -2.49 18.08
C THR A 234 -20.35 -2.93 18.89
N VAL A 235 -19.91 -4.16 18.66
CA VAL A 235 -18.89 -4.80 19.51
C VAL A 235 -17.65 -5.13 18.70
N VAL A 236 -16.50 -4.77 19.24
CA VAL A 236 -15.19 -5.18 18.74
C VAL A 236 -14.56 -6.14 19.75
N LEU A 237 -14.28 -7.33 19.28
CA LEU A 237 -13.56 -8.36 20.03
C LEU A 237 -12.10 -8.32 19.62
N LEU A 238 -11.18 -8.41 20.58
CA LEU A 238 -9.74 -8.53 20.33
C LEU A 238 -9.32 -9.97 20.58
N ASP A 239 -8.51 -10.53 19.68
CA ASP A 239 -7.97 -11.87 19.83
C ASP A 239 -6.50 -11.94 19.43
N ASP A 240 -5.70 -12.65 20.21
CA ASP A 240 -4.32 -12.95 19.88
C ASP A 240 -4.28 -14.17 18.96
N LEU A 241 -3.63 -14.00 17.79
CA LEU A 241 -3.35 -15.11 16.89
C LEU A 241 -2.41 -16.11 17.60
N SER A 242 -3.02 -17.12 18.23
CA SER A 242 -2.31 -18.30 18.66
C SER A 242 -2.12 -19.25 17.44
N SER A 243 -1.05 -20.02 17.45
CA SER A 243 -0.66 -20.91 16.34
C SER A 243 -1.62 -22.08 16.06
N SER A 244 -2.82 -22.12 16.65
CA SER A 244 -3.78 -23.22 16.52
C SER A 244 -4.77 -22.98 15.37
N GLN A 245 -5.01 -24.03 14.57
CA GLN A 245 -5.97 -24.06 13.46
C GLN A 245 -7.45 -23.84 13.87
N ASP A 246 -7.75 -23.68 15.15
CA ASP A 246 -9.12 -23.56 15.69
C ASP A 246 -9.74 -22.16 15.49
N ASP A 247 -8.98 -21.16 15.03
CA ASP A 247 -9.43 -19.77 14.88
C ASP A 247 -10.51 -19.58 13.78
N LEU A 248 -10.63 -20.51 12.84
CA LEU A 248 -11.69 -20.48 11.81
C LEU A 248 -13.11 -20.48 12.40
N GLN A 249 -13.29 -20.93 13.63
CA GLN A 249 -14.60 -20.94 14.28
C GLN A 249 -15.08 -19.54 14.63
N LEU A 250 -14.19 -18.65 15.08
CA LEU A 250 -14.50 -17.23 15.38
C LEU A 250 -14.87 -16.48 14.11
N HIS A 251 -14.12 -16.73 13.03
CA HIS A 251 -14.42 -16.13 11.71
C HIS A 251 -15.83 -16.45 11.25
N SER A 252 -16.36 -17.65 11.57
CA SER A 252 -17.74 -18.02 11.21
C SER A 252 -18.80 -17.24 12.01
N ILE A 253 -18.49 -16.82 13.24
CA ILE A 253 -19.40 -16.15 14.17
C ILE A 253 -19.40 -14.63 13.95
N ALA A 254 -18.22 -14.01 13.79
CA ALA A 254 -18.08 -12.58 13.61
C ALA A 254 -18.75 -12.08 12.32
N HIS A 255 -19.27 -10.85 12.33
CA HIS A 255 -19.82 -10.18 11.16
C HIS A 255 -18.71 -9.73 10.21
N GLY A 256 -17.64 -9.17 10.75
CA GLY A 256 -16.42 -8.83 10.05
C GLY A 256 -15.17 -9.23 10.84
N VAL A 257 -14.08 -9.46 10.12
CA VAL A 257 -12.77 -9.83 10.67
C VAL A 257 -11.70 -8.97 10.01
N VAL A 258 -10.92 -8.28 10.82
CA VAL A 258 -9.76 -7.49 10.42
C VAL A 258 -8.53 -8.08 11.07
N MET A 259 -7.55 -8.46 10.27
CA MET A 259 -6.29 -9.02 10.72
C MET A 259 -5.21 -7.95 10.68
N LEU A 260 -4.46 -7.81 11.76
CA LEU A 260 -3.29 -6.93 11.90
C LEU A 260 -2.02 -7.77 11.94
N GLU A 261 -1.04 -7.39 11.14
CA GLU A 261 0.25 -8.07 11.04
C GLU A 261 1.40 -7.08 11.27
N GLN A 262 2.45 -7.58 11.89
CA GLN A 262 3.73 -6.90 12.07
C GLN A 262 4.81 -7.77 11.44
N LEU A 263 5.60 -7.19 10.54
CA LEU A 263 6.71 -7.82 9.85
C LEU A 263 8.00 -7.25 10.42
N ALA A 264 8.79 -8.08 11.05
CA ALA A 264 10.16 -7.75 11.41
C ALA A 264 11.02 -7.84 10.15
N LEU A 265 11.69 -6.75 9.80
CA LEU A 265 12.69 -6.71 8.74
C LEU A 265 14.07 -6.92 9.36
N ASP A 266 15.01 -7.40 8.57
CA ASP A 266 16.41 -7.54 9.00
C ASP A 266 17.06 -6.18 9.27
N TYR A 267 16.56 -5.11 8.64
CA TYR A 267 17.03 -3.74 8.80
C TYR A 267 15.89 -2.74 8.59
N GLY A 268 15.89 -1.66 9.38
CA GLY A 268 14.91 -0.58 9.32
C GLY A 268 13.74 -0.72 10.28
N ALA A 269 12.73 0.12 10.10
CA ALA A 269 11.53 0.13 10.93
C ALA A 269 10.64 -1.10 10.67
N GLU A 270 9.98 -1.57 11.72
CA GLU A 270 9.00 -2.64 11.58
C GLU A 270 7.85 -2.24 10.66
N ARG A 271 7.50 -3.12 9.74
CA ARG A 271 6.37 -2.91 8.83
C ARG A 271 5.09 -3.45 9.45
N ARG A 272 4.07 -2.63 9.48
CA ARG A 272 2.75 -3.03 9.94
C ARG A 272 1.75 -2.94 8.80
N ARG A 273 0.92 -3.98 8.67
CA ARG A 273 -0.13 -4.02 7.66
C ARG A 273 -1.38 -4.67 8.21
N LEU A 274 -2.51 -4.30 7.66
CA LEU A 274 -3.79 -4.93 7.96
C LEU A 274 -4.49 -5.39 6.69
N ARG A 275 -5.39 -6.34 6.85
CA ARG A 275 -6.33 -6.73 5.80
C ARG A 275 -7.69 -7.08 6.40
N VAL A 276 -8.73 -6.82 5.64
CA VAL A 276 -10.07 -7.31 5.94
C VAL A 276 -10.17 -8.72 5.38
N ILE A 277 -10.32 -9.71 6.29
CA ILE A 277 -10.49 -11.12 5.91
C ILE A 277 -11.90 -11.37 5.43
N LYS A 278 -12.86 -10.73 6.08
CA LYS A 278 -14.27 -10.96 5.86
C LYS A 278 -15.08 -9.75 6.33
N MET A 279 -16.13 -9.44 5.57
CA MET A 279 -17.18 -8.49 5.96
C MET A 279 -18.48 -8.94 5.32
N ARG A 280 -19.52 -9.18 6.12
CA ARG A 280 -20.80 -9.66 5.59
C ARG A 280 -21.62 -8.49 5.05
N GLY A 281 -22.18 -8.68 3.85
CA GLY A 281 -23.10 -7.71 3.25
C GLY A 281 -22.47 -6.43 2.70
N ILE A 282 -21.17 -6.23 2.88
CA ILE A 282 -20.46 -5.02 2.47
C ILE A 282 -19.33 -5.38 1.51
N LYS A 283 -19.20 -4.61 0.42
CA LYS A 283 -18.01 -4.62 -0.41
C LYS A 283 -16.93 -3.79 0.30
N PHE A 284 -15.76 -4.35 0.49
CA PHE A 284 -14.61 -3.69 1.08
C PHE A 284 -13.42 -3.73 0.12
N ARG A 285 -12.44 -2.86 0.34
CA ARG A 285 -11.19 -2.85 -0.43
C ARG A 285 -10.29 -3.99 0.05
N GLY A 286 -10.13 -5.01 -0.80
CA GLY A 286 -9.32 -6.18 -0.49
C GLY A 286 -7.81 -5.93 -0.58
N GLY A 287 -7.03 -6.91 -0.13
CA GLY A 287 -5.57 -6.85 -0.08
C GLY A 287 -5.03 -6.34 1.24
N PHE A 288 -3.71 -6.17 1.30
CA PHE A 288 -3.04 -5.57 2.46
C PHE A 288 -3.03 -4.05 2.35
N HIS A 289 -3.13 -3.40 3.49
CA HIS A 289 -3.05 -1.96 3.67
C HIS A 289 -2.01 -1.68 4.74
N ASP A 290 -1.03 -0.85 4.42
CA ASP A 290 0.00 -0.48 5.38
C ASP A 290 -0.55 0.46 6.45
N PHE A 291 0.02 0.42 7.64
CA PHE A 291 -0.29 1.38 8.70
C PHE A 291 0.92 1.62 9.60
N ILE A 292 0.91 2.75 10.27
CA ILE A 292 1.86 3.11 11.32
C ILE A 292 1.12 3.35 12.63
N ILE A 293 1.82 3.20 13.73
CA ILE A 293 1.35 3.59 15.06
C ILE A 293 2.20 4.78 15.50
N ASP A 294 1.56 5.91 15.67
CA ASP A 294 2.22 7.16 16.03
C ASP A 294 1.43 7.89 17.12
N ARG A 295 1.86 9.08 17.48
CA ARG A 295 1.07 9.97 18.33
C ARG A 295 -0.24 10.32 17.62
N GLY A 296 -1.37 9.95 18.24
CA GLY A 296 -2.70 10.02 17.61
C GLY A 296 -3.25 8.67 17.19
N GLY A 297 -2.48 7.56 17.37
CA GLY A 297 -2.92 6.17 17.17
C GLY A 297 -2.50 5.56 15.83
N LEU A 298 -3.31 4.64 15.34
CA LEU A 298 -3.08 4.02 14.04
C LEU A 298 -3.46 4.97 12.91
N LYS A 299 -2.52 5.19 12.02
CA LYS A 299 -2.74 5.83 10.73
C LYS A 299 -2.64 4.79 9.64
N ILE A 300 -3.77 4.48 9.03
CA ILE A 300 -3.89 3.43 8.01
C ILE A 300 -3.82 4.08 6.63
N PHE A 301 -3.05 3.45 5.73
CA PHE A 301 -2.88 3.86 4.34
C PHE A 301 -3.61 2.86 3.44
N PRO A 302 -4.85 3.15 3.03
CA PRO A 302 -5.59 2.26 2.15
C PRO A 302 -4.84 2.02 0.85
N ARG A 303 -4.78 0.76 0.42
CA ARG A 303 -4.18 0.41 -0.88
C ARG A 303 -4.81 1.24 -1.98
N LEU A 304 -3.97 1.87 -2.77
CA LEU A 304 -4.41 2.67 -3.91
C LEU A 304 -5.06 1.77 -4.98
N VAL A 305 -6.19 2.21 -5.50
CA VAL A 305 -6.90 1.58 -6.64
C VAL A 305 -7.10 2.66 -7.69
N ALA A 306 -6.26 2.67 -8.71
CA ALA A 306 -6.23 3.73 -9.71
C ALA A 306 -7.60 3.95 -10.38
N ALA A 307 -8.33 2.88 -10.67
CA ALA A 307 -9.63 2.93 -11.34
C ALA A 307 -10.71 3.75 -10.59
N GLU A 308 -10.54 4.01 -9.29
CA GLU A 308 -11.47 4.79 -8.47
C GLU A 308 -11.23 6.31 -8.57
N HIS A 309 -10.15 6.75 -9.25
CA HIS A 309 -9.65 8.12 -9.21
C HIS A 309 -9.51 8.76 -10.61
N HIS A 310 -10.52 8.68 -11.44
CA HIS A 310 -10.47 9.26 -12.78
C HIS A 310 -10.75 10.78 -12.75
N ARG A 311 -9.86 11.57 -13.38
CA ARG A 311 -10.04 12.99 -13.63
C ARG A 311 -9.88 13.27 -15.13
N SER A 312 -10.80 14.02 -15.73
CA SER A 312 -10.63 14.50 -17.10
C SER A 312 -9.62 15.65 -17.14
N PHE A 313 -8.66 15.60 -18.06
CA PHE A 313 -7.69 16.65 -18.32
C PHE A 313 -7.41 16.76 -19.82
N LEU A 314 -6.89 17.92 -20.24
CA LEU A 314 -6.46 18.12 -21.63
C LEU A 314 -5.07 17.52 -21.82
N GLY A 315 -4.85 16.83 -22.94
CA GLY A 315 -3.55 16.29 -23.33
C GLY A 315 -2.60 17.40 -23.79
N GLU A 316 -2.04 18.13 -22.83
CA GLU A 316 -1.07 19.22 -23.08
C GLU A 316 0.36 18.71 -22.90
N PHE A 317 1.29 19.29 -23.65
CA PHE A 317 2.71 19.04 -23.43
C PHE A 317 3.25 19.85 -22.25
N THR A 318 4.02 19.17 -21.42
CA THR A 318 4.84 19.78 -20.37
C THR A 318 6.25 19.95 -20.91
N THR A 319 6.74 21.19 -20.96
CA THR A 319 8.06 21.54 -21.48
C THR A 319 9.10 21.53 -20.38
N SER A 320 10.32 21.21 -20.74
CA SER A 320 11.49 21.25 -19.84
C SER A 320 12.02 22.66 -19.60
N GLY A 321 11.57 23.64 -20.39
CA GLY A 321 12.14 24.99 -20.46
C GLY A 321 13.39 25.09 -21.35
N ASN A 322 13.81 24.01 -21.98
CA ASN A 322 14.88 23.97 -22.96
C ASN A 322 14.33 23.59 -24.34
N ALA A 323 14.30 24.52 -25.26
CA ALA A 323 13.67 24.35 -26.57
C ALA A 323 14.28 23.20 -27.41
N GLU A 324 15.62 23.01 -27.35
CA GLU A 324 16.31 21.93 -28.06
C GLU A 324 15.93 20.57 -27.51
N PHE A 325 15.82 20.48 -26.18
CA PHE A 325 15.43 19.26 -25.50
C PHE A 325 13.95 18.92 -25.75
N ASP A 326 13.09 19.93 -25.71
CA ASP A 326 11.66 19.76 -26.00
C ASP A 326 11.42 19.37 -27.46
N GLN A 327 12.23 19.91 -28.41
CA GLN A 327 12.20 19.52 -29.81
C GLN A 327 12.57 18.05 -30.03
N LEU A 328 13.58 17.55 -29.31
CA LEU A 328 13.97 16.12 -29.31
C LEU A 328 12.78 15.22 -28.97
N LEU A 329 11.92 15.69 -28.08
CA LEU A 329 10.70 15.02 -27.60
C LEU A 329 9.46 15.33 -28.45
N GLY A 330 9.60 16.07 -29.55
CA GLY A 330 8.47 16.45 -30.39
C GLY A 330 7.51 17.45 -29.73
N GLY A 331 8.05 18.33 -28.85
CA GLY A 331 7.31 19.38 -28.15
C GLY A 331 7.29 19.24 -26.63
N GLY A 332 7.83 18.16 -26.08
CA GLY A 332 7.88 17.89 -24.64
C GLY A 332 7.29 16.55 -24.23
N LEU A 333 7.02 16.40 -22.95
CA LEU A 333 6.34 15.23 -22.37
C LEU A 333 4.85 15.53 -22.13
N GLU A 334 3.98 14.59 -22.40
CA GLU A 334 2.53 14.79 -22.26
C GLU A 334 2.10 14.67 -20.78
N ARG A 335 1.09 15.46 -20.40
CA ARG A 335 0.42 15.31 -19.10
C ARG A 335 -0.23 13.92 -18.99
N GLY A 336 -0.22 13.37 -17.80
CA GLY A 336 -0.77 12.04 -17.56
C GLY A 336 0.09 10.92 -18.13
N THR A 337 1.38 11.16 -18.38
CA THR A 337 2.33 10.15 -18.83
C THR A 337 3.48 9.93 -17.84
N ASN A 338 4.10 8.76 -17.94
CA ASN A 338 5.23 8.36 -17.13
C ASN A 338 6.50 8.34 -17.98
N ALA A 339 7.47 9.19 -17.65
CA ALA A 339 8.76 9.27 -18.32
C ALA A 339 9.83 8.60 -17.46
N LEU A 340 10.62 7.71 -18.04
CA LEU A 340 11.72 7.02 -17.40
C LEU A 340 13.06 7.58 -17.90
N LEU A 341 13.88 8.10 -16.99
CA LEU A 341 15.25 8.49 -17.23
C LEU A 341 16.17 7.37 -16.75
N ILE A 342 16.87 6.72 -17.68
CA ILE A 342 17.71 5.56 -17.39
C ILE A 342 19.18 5.85 -17.76
N GLY A 343 20.12 5.42 -16.93
CA GLY A 343 21.56 5.56 -17.18
C GLY A 343 22.40 5.45 -15.92
N ALA A 344 23.72 5.47 -16.09
CA ALA A 344 24.70 5.36 -15.02
C ALA A 344 24.57 6.48 -13.97
N ALA A 345 25.09 6.26 -12.76
CA ALA A 345 25.16 7.30 -11.74
C ALA A 345 25.97 8.52 -12.26
N GLY A 346 25.55 9.74 -11.89
CA GLY A 346 26.25 10.98 -12.27
C GLY A 346 26.08 11.44 -13.72
N VAL A 347 25.38 10.67 -14.59
CA VAL A 347 25.24 11.02 -16.02
C VAL A 347 24.35 12.26 -16.26
N GLY A 348 23.55 12.70 -15.27
CA GLY A 348 22.71 13.91 -15.36
C GLY A 348 21.21 13.68 -15.33
N LYS A 349 20.72 12.49 -15.00
CA LYS A 349 19.28 12.15 -14.94
C LYS A 349 18.48 13.10 -14.03
N SER A 350 18.93 13.25 -12.77
CA SER A 350 18.30 14.13 -11.80
C SER A 350 18.32 15.60 -12.22
N SER A 351 19.36 16.02 -12.95
CA SER A 351 19.43 17.38 -13.51
C SER A 351 18.39 17.61 -14.59
N VAL A 352 18.16 16.62 -15.47
CA VAL A 352 17.09 16.65 -16.49
C VAL A 352 15.71 16.71 -15.82
N ALA A 353 15.45 15.87 -14.82
CA ALA A 353 14.18 15.89 -14.10
C ALA A 353 13.94 17.25 -13.42
N LEU A 354 14.97 17.82 -12.84
CA LEU A 354 14.91 19.10 -12.14
C LEU A 354 14.53 20.27 -13.08
N THR A 355 14.97 20.25 -14.36
CA THR A 355 14.56 21.30 -15.32
C THR A 355 13.07 21.29 -15.55
N TYR A 356 12.41 20.13 -15.60
CA TYR A 356 10.96 20.05 -15.69
C TYR A 356 10.24 20.64 -14.47
N ALA A 357 10.73 20.32 -13.26
CA ALA A 357 10.15 20.86 -12.03
C ALA A 357 10.27 22.40 -11.99
N ILE A 358 11.43 22.95 -12.36
CA ILE A 358 11.68 24.40 -12.37
C ILE A 358 10.83 25.08 -13.46
N SER A 359 10.78 24.51 -14.65
CA SER A 359 9.94 25.04 -15.73
C SER A 359 8.46 25.04 -15.34
N ALA A 360 7.97 24.02 -14.66
CA ALA A 360 6.59 23.99 -14.14
C ALA A 360 6.38 25.07 -13.08
N ALA A 361 7.31 25.23 -12.13
CA ALA A 361 7.25 26.27 -11.10
C ALA A 361 7.23 27.69 -11.70
N GLN A 362 8.00 27.92 -12.76
CA GLN A 362 8.02 29.18 -13.51
C GLN A 362 6.67 29.48 -14.19
N ARG A 363 5.94 28.43 -14.62
CA ARG A 363 4.56 28.56 -15.14
C ARG A 363 3.50 28.72 -14.04
N GLY A 364 3.92 28.68 -12.75
CA GLY A 364 3.01 28.77 -11.61
C GLY A 364 2.42 27.42 -11.17
N GLU A 365 2.89 26.32 -11.71
CA GLU A 365 2.48 24.97 -11.34
C GLU A 365 3.29 24.44 -10.14
N HIS A 366 2.75 23.41 -9.48
CA HIS A 366 3.45 22.74 -8.37
C HIS A 366 4.14 21.47 -8.85
N ALA A 367 5.36 21.25 -8.39
CA ALA A 367 6.13 20.03 -8.59
C ALA A 367 6.59 19.45 -7.25
N VAL A 368 6.67 18.14 -7.16
CA VAL A 368 7.18 17.43 -5.98
C VAL A 368 8.32 16.52 -6.39
N PHE A 369 9.42 16.59 -5.63
CA PHE A 369 10.61 15.79 -5.82
C PHE A 369 10.78 14.86 -4.62
N PHE A 370 10.62 13.57 -4.83
CA PHE A 370 10.88 12.51 -3.85
C PHE A 370 12.28 11.95 -4.09
N ALA A 371 13.20 12.20 -3.16
CA ALA A 371 14.59 11.77 -3.23
C ALA A 371 14.85 10.63 -2.24
N PHE A 372 15.31 9.49 -2.75
CA PHE A 372 15.69 8.34 -1.95
C PHE A 372 17.19 8.30 -1.67
N ASP A 373 17.98 8.74 -2.64
CA ASP A 373 19.45 8.56 -2.61
C ASP A 373 20.21 9.84 -2.28
N GLU A 374 19.63 11.01 -2.52
CA GLU A 374 20.30 12.29 -2.36
C GLU A 374 19.61 13.22 -1.34
N GLY A 375 20.41 13.86 -0.51
CA GLY A 375 19.92 14.89 0.40
C GLY A 375 19.66 16.23 -0.31
N ARG A 376 18.77 17.03 0.29
CA ARG A 376 18.36 18.35 -0.22
C ARG A 376 19.56 19.27 -0.55
N GLY A 377 20.54 19.36 0.35
CA GLY A 377 21.72 20.22 0.14
C GLY A 377 22.53 19.88 -1.11
N THR A 378 22.65 18.58 -1.45
CA THR A 378 23.35 18.12 -2.68
C THR A 378 22.60 18.56 -3.93
N VAL A 379 21.26 18.42 -3.92
CA VAL A 379 20.41 18.84 -5.05
C VAL A 379 20.44 20.36 -5.23
N GLU A 380 20.39 21.15 -4.16
CA GLU A 380 20.51 22.61 -4.19
C GLU A 380 21.89 23.05 -4.73
N ALA A 381 22.98 22.45 -4.24
CA ALA A 381 24.34 22.77 -4.70
C ALA A 381 24.49 22.48 -6.20
N ARG A 382 23.99 21.34 -6.67
CA ARG A 382 23.97 20.98 -8.10
C ARG A 382 23.14 21.95 -8.93
N ALA A 383 21.95 22.32 -8.46
CA ALA A 383 21.10 23.28 -9.14
C ALA A 383 21.76 24.66 -9.27
N ARG A 384 22.45 25.11 -8.23
CA ARG A 384 23.22 26.37 -8.22
C ARG A 384 24.36 26.34 -9.25
N THR A 385 25.11 25.23 -9.31
CA THR A 385 26.20 25.05 -10.30
C THR A 385 25.67 25.11 -11.73
N LEU A 386 24.45 24.65 -11.96
CA LEU A 386 23.80 24.65 -13.27
C LEU A 386 23.01 25.95 -13.54
N GLY A 387 23.00 26.93 -12.64
CA GLY A 387 22.26 28.18 -12.81
C GLY A 387 20.74 28.04 -12.87
N LEU A 388 20.19 26.97 -12.27
CA LEU A 388 18.77 26.61 -12.43
C LEU A 388 17.81 27.39 -11.51
N GLY A 389 18.30 28.15 -10.51
CA GLY A 389 17.44 28.97 -9.64
C GLY A 389 16.42 28.18 -8.80
N LEU A 390 16.77 26.97 -8.36
CA LEU A 390 15.88 26.08 -7.59
C LEU A 390 15.40 26.69 -6.27
N GLU A 391 16.28 27.40 -5.58
CA GLU A 391 16.07 27.91 -4.20
C GLU A 391 14.80 28.76 -4.07
N GLN A 392 14.60 29.71 -4.99
CA GLN A 392 13.40 30.56 -5.01
C GLN A 392 12.09 29.76 -5.14
N HIS A 393 12.13 28.61 -5.84
CA HIS A 393 10.97 27.75 -6.04
C HIS A 393 10.70 26.83 -4.83
N LEU A 394 11.75 26.48 -4.09
CA LEU A 394 11.62 25.78 -2.80
C LEU A 394 11.07 26.73 -1.72
N GLU A 395 11.56 27.98 -1.66
CA GLU A 395 11.08 29.00 -0.72
C GLU A 395 9.62 29.39 -0.97
N SER A 396 9.24 29.53 -2.23
CA SER A 396 7.83 29.83 -2.61
C SER A 396 6.88 28.65 -2.47
N GLY A 397 7.38 27.44 -2.15
CA GLY A 397 6.59 26.21 -2.06
C GLY A 397 6.09 25.67 -3.42
N ARG A 398 6.51 26.27 -4.55
CA ARG A 398 6.18 25.75 -5.89
C ARG A 398 6.86 24.42 -6.19
N ILE A 399 8.05 24.21 -5.66
CA ILE A 399 8.72 22.91 -5.66
C ILE A 399 8.82 22.44 -4.22
N ARG A 400 8.29 21.25 -3.95
CA ARG A 400 8.43 20.57 -2.66
C ARG A 400 9.46 19.46 -2.79
N PHE A 401 10.49 19.50 -1.97
CA PHE A 401 11.50 18.45 -1.87
C PHE A 401 11.23 17.60 -0.64
N GLN A 402 11.13 16.29 -0.83
CA GLN A 402 10.95 15.32 0.24
C GLN A 402 12.04 14.26 0.14
N GLN A 403 12.90 14.22 1.15
CA GLN A 403 13.85 13.12 1.31
C GLN A 403 13.13 11.94 1.92
N ILE A 404 13.30 10.77 1.33
CA ILE A 404 12.65 9.52 1.74
C ILE A 404 13.74 8.54 2.21
N ASP A 405 13.58 8.05 3.41
CA ASP A 405 14.36 6.91 3.89
C ASP A 405 13.58 5.61 3.59
N PRO A 406 14.07 4.76 2.68
CA PRO A 406 13.38 3.52 2.33
C PRO A 406 13.34 2.51 3.49
N ALA A 407 14.22 2.63 4.49
CA ALA A 407 14.23 1.79 5.66
C ALA A 407 13.10 2.15 6.65
N GLU A 408 12.67 3.41 6.67
CA GLU A 408 11.69 3.94 7.63
C GLU A 408 10.28 4.03 7.04
N LEU A 409 10.14 4.41 5.75
CA LEU A 409 8.86 4.67 5.12
C LEU A 409 8.27 3.44 4.43
N SER A 410 7.03 3.07 4.76
CA SER A 410 6.36 1.96 4.07
C SER A 410 5.90 2.36 2.65
N PRO A 411 5.82 1.40 1.71
CA PRO A 411 5.34 1.69 0.35
C PRO A 411 3.92 2.26 0.29
N GLY A 412 3.03 1.81 1.18
CA GLY A 412 1.67 2.34 1.28
C GLY A 412 1.66 3.79 1.80
N GLU A 413 2.52 4.10 2.76
CA GLU A 413 2.72 5.46 3.25
C GLU A 413 3.32 6.37 2.17
N PHE A 414 4.32 5.87 1.42
CA PHE A 414 4.87 6.60 0.28
C PHE A 414 3.78 6.93 -0.75
N ALA A 415 2.98 5.94 -1.14
CA ALA A 415 1.87 6.16 -2.08
C ALA A 415 0.85 7.18 -1.55
N ALA A 416 0.54 7.16 -0.24
CA ALA A 416 -0.34 8.14 0.40
C ALA A 416 0.26 9.55 0.40
N ASN A 417 1.58 9.70 0.61
CA ASN A 417 2.28 10.97 0.55
C ASN A 417 2.28 11.55 -0.87
N VAL A 418 2.52 10.72 -1.88
CA VAL A 418 2.42 11.12 -3.30
C VAL A 418 0.99 11.56 -3.63
N ARG A 419 -0.01 10.77 -3.23
CA ARG A 419 -1.42 11.11 -3.40
C ARG A 419 -1.79 12.45 -2.74
N ALA A 420 -1.36 12.67 -1.51
CA ALA A 420 -1.58 13.92 -0.79
C ALA A 420 -0.98 15.13 -1.52
N SER A 421 0.20 14.98 -2.12
CA SER A 421 0.83 16.04 -2.92
C SER A 421 0.02 16.39 -4.16
N VAL A 422 -0.64 15.41 -4.78
CA VAL A 422 -1.51 15.65 -5.95
C VAL A 422 -2.86 16.24 -5.55
N GLU A 423 -3.50 15.70 -4.52
CA GLU A 423 -4.86 16.10 -4.13
C GLU A 423 -4.91 17.40 -3.34
N ARG A 424 -3.95 17.60 -2.42
CA ARG A 424 -3.90 18.78 -1.53
C ARG A 424 -3.08 19.93 -2.11
N ASP A 425 -1.87 19.60 -2.61
CA ASP A 425 -0.92 20.61 -3.10
C ASP A 425 -1.06 20.86 -4.60
N ASN A 426 -1.96 20.13 -5.29
CA ASN A 426 -2.22 20.20 -6.73
C ASN A 426 -0.95 20.03 -7.57
N ALA A 427 -0.07 19.10 -7.17
CA ALA A 427 1.15 18.81 -7.91
C ALA A 427 0.83 18.33 -9.34
N ARG A 428 1.51 18.90 -10.33
CA ARG A 428 1.39 18.58 -11.75
C ARG A 428 2.56 17.78 -12.27
N ILE A 429 3.68 17.82 -11.56
CA ILE A 429 4.87 17.02 -11.82
C ILE A 429 5.25 16.30 -10.54
N VAL A 430 5.47 15.01 -10.65
CA VAL A 430 6.02 14.15 -9.59
C VAL A 430 7.33 13.54 -10.10
N ILE A 431 8.40 13.72 -9.34
CA ILE A 431 9.72 13.14 -9.63
C ILE A 431 10.04 12.13 -8.55
N ILE A 432 10.45 10.93 -8.94
CA ILE A 432 10.89 9.85 -8.05
C ILE A 432 12.34 9.53 -8.38
N ASP A 433 13.27 9.91 -7.51
CA ASP A 433 14.72 9.76 -7.65
C ASP A 433 15.31 9.03 -6.42
N SER A 434 15.60 7.72 -6.48
CA SER A 434 15.50 6.84 -7.63
C SER A 434 14.54 5.68 -7.35
N LEU A 435 14.11 5.00 -8.43
CA LEU A 435 13.39 3.74 -8.31
C LEU A 435 14.21 2.65 -7.62
N ASN A 436 15.53 2.68 -7.76
CA ASN A 436 16.41 1.76 -7.03
C ASN A 436 16.21 1.91 -5.51
N GLY A 437 16.20 3.14 -5.00
CA GLY A 437 15.94 3.41 -3.59
C GLY A 437 14.54 2.94 -3.15
N TYR A 438 13.51 3.17 -3.96
CA TYR A 438 12.16 2.68 -3.67
C TYR A 438 12.10 1.14 -3.59
N LEU A 439 12.78 0.44 -4.51
CA LEU A 439 12.78 -1.03 -4.55
C LEU A 439 13.52 -1.65 -3.35
N ASN A 440 14.45 -0.93 -2.74
CA ASN A 440 15.12 -1.36 -1.53
C ASN A 440 14.23 -1.28 -0.27
N ALA A 441 13.04 -0.68 -0.37
CA ALA A 441 12.13 -0.51 0.76
C ALA A 441 11.45 -1.81 1.22
N MET A 442 11.45 -2.87 0.40
CA MET A 442 10.81 -4.13 0.75
C MET A 442 11.57 -5.34 0.18
N PRO A 443 11.57 -6.47 0.90
CA PRO A 443 12.23 -7.70 0.44
C PRO A 443 11.52 -8.39 -0.73
N ASP A 444 10.22 -8.09 -1.00
CA ASP A 444 9.46 -8.70 -2.11
C ASP A 444 9.22 -7.70 -3.25
N GLU A 445 10.10 -7.72 -4.24
CA GLU A 445 10.08 -6.83 -5.40
C GLU A 445 8.77 -6.90 -6.20
N ARG A 446 8.09 -8.04 -6.24
CA ARG A 446 6.85 -8.19 -7.03
C ARG A 446 5.73 -7.31 -6.52
N PHE A 447 5.59 -7.19 -5.20
CA PHE A 447 4.60 -6.31 -4.61
C PHE A 447 4.91 -4.84 -4.85
N LEU A 448 6.19 -4.46 -4.80
CA LEU A 448 6.62 -3.09 -5.09
C LEU A 448 6.34 -2.68 -6.53
N ILE A 449 6.58 -3.58 -7.49
CA ILE A 449 6.28 -3.33 -8.90
C ILE A 449 4.77 -3.12 -9.09
N LEU A 450 3.93 -3.96 -8.47
CA LEU A 450 2.48 -3.81 -8.54
C LEU A 450 2.00 -2.50 -7.90
N GLN A 451 2.54 -2.14 -6.74
CA GLN A 451 2.20 -0.87 -6.08
C GLN A 451 2.65 0.33 -6.93
N MET A 452 3.84 0.27 -7.52
CA MET A 452 4.32 1.31 -8.43
C MET A 452 3.41 1.41 -9.66
N HIS A 453 3.00 0.28 -10.24
CA HIS A 453 2.04 0.27 -11.36
C HIS A 453 0.72 0.97 -11.00
N GLU A 454 0.14 0.67 -9.84
CA GLU A 454 -1.09 1.33 -9.37
C GLU A 454 -0.87 2.83 -9.12
N LEU A 455 0.27 3.20 -8.52
CA LEU A 455 0.62 4.60 -8.28
C LEU A 455 0.78 5.37 -9.59
N LEU A 456 1.52 4.83 -10.56
CA LEU A 456 1.72 5.44 -11.87
C LEU A 456 0.41 5.54 -12.67
N SER A 457 -0.43 4.53 -12.59
CA SER A 457 -1.75 4.54 -13.21
C SER A 457 -2.66 5.62 -12.60
N TYR A 458 -2.63 5.76 -11.27
CA TYR A 458 -3.33 6.85 -10.56
C TYR A 458 -2.82 8.22 -11.02
N LEU A 459 -1.51 8.45 -11.01
CA LEU A 459 -0.91 9.72 -11.42
C LEU A 459 -1.26 10.07 -12.87
N ALA A 460 -1.22 9.09 -13.76
CA ALA A 460 -1.63 9.26 -15.14
C ALA A 460 -3.10 9.68 -15.26
N GLN A 461 -4.01 9.06 -14.51
CA GLN A 461 -5.44 9.41 -14.49
C GLN A 461 -5.71 10.80 -13.87
N GLN A 462 -4.81 11.30 -13.02
CA GLN A 462 -4.86 12.66 -12.47
C GLN A 462 -4.27 13.74 -13.42
N GLY A 463 -3.74 13.35 -14.58
CA GLY A 463 -3.08 14.26 -15.51
C GLY A 463 -1.73 14.77 -15.01
N VAL A 464 -1.07 14.01 -14.14
CA VAL A 464 0.25 14.33 -13.58
C VAL A 464 1.34 13.77 -14.49
N LEU A 465 2.33 14.56 -14.85
CA LEU A 465 3.57 14.07 -15.46
C LEU A 465 4.43 13.44 -14.37
N THR A 466 4.73 12.15 -14.51
CA THR A 466 5.62 11.46 -13.58
C THR A 466 6.97 11.21 -14.23
N ILE A 467 8.05 11.63 -13.57
CA ILE A 467 9.42 11.40 -14.02
C ILE A 467 10.09 10.43 -13.06
N LEU A 468 10.42 9.26 -13.58
CA LEU A 468 11.08 8.18 -12.85
C LEU A 468 12.56 8.17 -13.21
N ILE A 469 13.41 8.05 -12.20
CA ILE A 469 14.85 7.96 -12.38
C ILE A 469 15.30 6.55 -12.01
N LEU A 470 16.00 5.89 -12.94
CA LEU A 470 16.57 4.56 -12.73
C LEU A 470 18.09 4.62 -12.94
N ALA A 471 18.83 4.28 -11.90
CA ALA A 471 20.26 4.12 -11.99
C ALA A 471 20.59 2.72 -12.53
N GLN A 472 21.44 2.67 -13.58
CA GLN A 472 22.01 1.42 -14.08
C GLN A 472 23.27 1.09 -13.31
N HIS A 473 23.51 -0.20 -13.08
CA HIS A 473 24.77 -0.67 -12.53
C HIS A 473 25.89 -0.59 -13.57
N GLY A 474 27.08 -0.20 -13.13
CA GLY A 474 28.23 0.04 -13.99
C GLY A 474 28.30 1.47 -14.53
N LEU A 475 29.50 2.07 -14.49
CA LEU A 475 29.72 3.43 -14.98
C LEU A 475 30.06 3.43 -16.47
N VAL A 476 30.81 2.44 -16.94
CA VAL A 476 31.32 2.30 -18.31
C VAL A 476 31.16 0.84 -18.76
N GLY A 477 30.82 0.61 -20.03
CA GLY A 477 30.64 -0.73 -20.60
C GLY A 477 29.19 -1.17 -20.69
N PRO A 478 28.94 -2.46 -20.97
CA PRO A 478 27.56 -3.01 -20.96
C PRO A 478 26.95 -2.81 -19.58
N THR A 479 25.85 -2.08 -19.52
CA THR A 479 25.15 -1.84 -18.27
C THR A 479 23.88 -2.67 -18.27
N ASP A 480 23.70 -3.44 -17.21
CA ASP A 480 22.51 -4.27 -17.03
C ASP A 480 21.57 -3.66 -16.01
N THR A 481 20.30 -3.87 -16.19
CA THR A 481 19.26 -3.54 -15.20
C THR A 481 18.58 -4.83 -14.82
N ASN A 482 18.65 -5.21 -13.57
CA ASN A 482 17.95 -6.39 -13.05
C ASN A 482 16.42 -6.25 -13.13
N LEU A 483 15.92 -5.06 -13.50
CA LEU A 483 14.50 -4.74 -13.55
C LEU A 483 14.10 -4.21 -14.92
N ASP A 484 13.22 -4.93 -15.60
CA ASP A 484 12.51 -4.40 -16.76
C ASP A 484 11.24 -3.69 -16.31
N ILE A 485 11.34 -2.39 -16.05
CA ILE A 485 10.21 -1.50 -15.77
C ILE A 485 9.87 -0.59 -16.95
N SER A 486 10.51 -0.79 -18.09
CA SER A 486 10.28 0.01 -19.29
C SER A 486 8.85 -0.08 -19.79
N TYR A 487 8.14 -1.19 -19.48
CA TYR A 487 6.73 -1.38 -19.83
C TYR A 487 5.79 -0.44 -19.06
N LEU A 488 6.19 0.02 -17.86
CA LEU A 488 5.41 0.97 -17.04
C LEU A 488 5.49 2.40 -17.56
N SER A 489 6.44 2.70 -18.44
CA SER A 489 6.73 4.06 -18.88
C SER A 489 6.21 4.32 -20.29
N ASP A 490 5.69 5.52 -20.52
CA ASP A 490 5.21 5.99 -21.82
C ASP A 490 6.34 6.57 -22.66
N ALA A 491 7.32 7.19 -22.01
CA ALA A 491 8.55 7.67 -22.61
C ALA A 491 9.77 7.11 -21.87
N VAL A 492 10.82 6.76 -22.63
CA VAL A 492 12.09 6.30 -22.09
C VAL A 492 13.22 7.11 -22.72
N LEU A 493 13.96 7.82 -21.88
CA LEU A 493 15.14 8.57 -22.23
C LEU A 493 16.36 7.86 -21.66
N MET A 494 17.31 7.54 -22.53
CA MET A 494 18.56 6.87 -22.14
C MET A 494 19.71 7.85 -22.17
N LEU A 495 20.45 7.92 -21.06
CA LEU A 495 21.63 8.73 -20.90
C LEU A 495 22.85 7.82 -20.69
N ARG A 496 23.94 8.07 -21.43
CA ARG A 496 25.17 7.25 -21.36
C ARG A 496 26.44 8.09 -21.37
N TYR A 497 27.47 7.56 -20.74
CA TYR A 497 28.82 8.05 -20.95
C TYR A 497 29.42 7.37 -22.18
N PHE A 498 30.23 8.12 -22.92
CA PHE A 498 31.08 7.61 -23.98
C PHE A 498 32.42 8.35 -23.98
N GLU A 499 33.44 7.73 -24.52
CA GLU A 499 34.79 8.31 -24.62
C GLU A 499 35.02 8.82 -26.04
N LEU A 500 35.63 10.00 -26.14
CA LEU A 500 36.11 10.58 -27.38
C LEU A 500 37.37 11.41 -27.13
N GLY A 501 38.50 11.06 -27.79
CA GLY A 501 39.76 11.79 -27.68
C GLY A 501 40.28 11.90 -26.24
N GLY A 502 40.18 10.83 -25.45
CA GLY A 502 40.60 10.80 -24.05
C GLY A 502 39.71 11.60 -23.10
N THR A 503 38.53 12.05 -23.57
CA THR A 503 37.56 12.81 -22.77
C THR A 503 36.28 12.02 -22.59
N VAL A 504 35.76 11.94 -21.35
CA VAL A 504 34.47 11.34 -21.05
C VAL A 504 33.35 12.34 -21.35
N ARG A 505 32.48 11.97 -22.26
CA ARG A 505 31.33 12.77 -22.71
C ARG A 505 30.02 12.07 -22.38
N ARG A 506 28.91 12.79 -22.51
CA ARG A 506 27.57 12.28 -22.25
C ARG A 506 26.74 12.26 -23.53
N ALA A 507 25.99 11.21 -23.74
CA ALA A 507 25.02 11.04 -24.82
C ALA A 507 23.63 10.87 -24.27
N LEU A 508 22.64 11.36 -25.02
CA LEU A 508 21.20 11.26 -24.71
C LEU A 508 20.45 10.83 -25.96
N SER A 509 19.44 9.97 -25.81
CA SER A 509 18.46 9.65 -26.85
C SER A 509 17.11 9.31 -26.26
N VAL A 510 16.06 9.55 -27.02
CA VAL A 510 14.69 9.07 -26.74
C VAL A 510 14.54 7.70 -27.39
N VAL A 511 14.51 6.66 -26.57
CA VAL A 511 14.42 5.26 -27.01
C VAL A 511 12.98 4.85 -27.30
N LYS A 512 12.05 5.40 -26.51
CA LYS A 512 10.62 5.09 -26.60
C LYS A 512 9.81 6.33 -26.28
N LYS A 513 8.75 6.55 -27.06
CA LYS A 513 7.67 7.47 -26.74
C LYS A 513 6.38 6.90 -27.35
N ARG A 514 5.37 6.64 -26.52
CA ARG A 514 4.12 6.02 -26.96
C ARG A 514 3.24 6.97 -27.76
N SER A 515 3.33 8.26 -27.48
CA SER A 515 2.49 9.29 -28.09
C SER A 515 3.35 10.33 -28.81
N GLY A 516 2.94 10.69 -30.03
CA GLY A 516 3.57 11.72 -30.83
C GLY A 516 4.91 11.32 -31.45
N HIS A 517 5.49 12.27 -32.19
CA HIS A 517 6.80 12.10 -32.80
C HIS A 517 7.92 12.46 -31.83
N HIS A 518 9.06 11.84 -32.00
CA HIS A 518 10.30 12.18 -31.31
C HIS A 518 11.49 11.94 -32.24
N GLU A 519 12.60 12.54 -31.94
CA GLU A 519 13.84 12.34 -32.68
C GLU A 519 14.47 10.99 -32.29
N HIS A 520 14.93 10.23 -33.28
CA HIS A 520 15.56 8.91 -33.05
C HIS A 520 17.09 8.98 -32.99
N THR A 521 17.70 10.17 -33.02
CA THR A 521 19.15 10.33 -33.02
C THR A 521 19.72 10.25 -31.61
N ILE A 522 21.00 9.90 -31.54
CA ILE A 522 21.80 10.02 -30.33
C ILE A 522 22.49 11.38 -30.39
N ARG A 523 22.34 12.20 -29.37
CA ARG A 523 22.95 13.52 -29.28
C ARG A 523 23.94 13.59 -28.14
N GLU A 524 25.03 14.37 -28.32
CA GLU A 524 25.87 14.78 -27.20
C GLU A 524 25.03 15.67 -26.26
N PHE A 525 25.23 15.49 -24.98
CA PHE A 525 24.53 16.19 -23.92
C PHE A 525 25.53 16.77 -22.92
N ARG A 526 25.45 18.06 -22.65
CA ARG A 526 26.33 18.79 -21.74
C ARG A 526 25.53 19.48 -20.64
N LEU A 527 26.05 19.37 -19.42
CA LEU A 527 25.61 20.15 -18.28
C LEU A 527 26.52 21.37 -18.14
N THR A 528 25.96 22.57 -18.28
CA THR A 528 26.70 23.83 -18.21
C THR A 528 26.09 24.74 -17.14
N HIS A 529 26.80 25.82 -16.79
CA HIS A 529 26.29 26.85 -15.86
C HIS A 529 25.03 27.56 -16.37
N SER A 530 24.71 27.43 -17.65
CA SER A 530 23.46 27.92 -18.26
C SER A 530 22.42 26.83 -18.48
N GLY A 531 22.53 25.70 -17.78
CA GLY A 531 21.62 24.56 -17.88
C GLY A 531 22.10 23.47 -18.84
N ILE A 532 21.16 22.76 -19.42
CA ILE A 532 21.38 21.65 -20.35
C ILE A 532 21.59 22.19 -21.77
N LYS A 533 22.61 21.69 -22.45
CA LYS A 533 22.84 21.93 -23.88
C LYS A 533 22.93 20.62 -24.66
N LEU A 534 22.27 20.57 -25.80
CA LEU A 534 22.32 19.45 -26.73
C LEU A 534 23.26 19.80 -27.89
N GLY A 535 24.17 18.88 -28.20
CA GLY A 535 25.01 18.95 -29.38
C GLY A 535 24.32 18.39 -30.62
N PRO A 536 25.01 18.38 -31.76
CA PRO A 536 24.54 17.75 -32.98
C PRO A 536 24.37 16.23 -32.80
N PRO A 537 23.61 15.57 -33.69
CA PRO A 537 23.53 14.12 -33.71
C PRO A 537 24.92 13.46 -33.90
N LEU A 538 25.18 12.45 -33.10
CA LEU A 538 26.44 11.69 -33.09
C LEU A 538 26.47 10.67 -34.25
N LYS A 539 26.47 11.16 -35.50
CA LYS A 539 26.38 10.33 -36.71
C LYS A 539 27.64 9.48 -36.95
N ASP A 540 28.80 9.95 -36.46
CA ASP A 540 30.08 9.32 -36.65
C ASP A 540 30.41 8.27 -35.55
N PHE A 541 29.41 7.86 -34.81
CA PHE A 541 29.55 6.87 -33.76
C PHE A 541 28.56 5.73 -33.93
N SER A 542 29.02 4.53 -33.62
CA SER A 542 28.18 3.34 -33.43
C SER A 542 28.48 2.74 -32.05
N GLY A 543 27.52 1.99 -31.52
CA GLY A 543 27.73 1.23 -30.28
C GLY A 543 27.74 2.06 -28.98
N ILE A 544 27.33 3.34 -28.98
CA ILE A 544 27.26 4.15 -27.74
C ILE A 544 26.32 3.49 -26.72
N PHE A 545 25.16 2.99 -27.14
CA PHE A 545 24.17 2.41 -26.24
C PHE A 545 24.44 0.93 -25.91
N THR A 546 25.25 0.24 -26.68
CA THR A 546 25.74 -1.10 -26.35
C THR A 546 26.93 -1.09 -25.40
N GLY A 547 27.47 0.08 -25.08
CA GLY A 547 28.63 0.24 -24.19
C GLY A 547 29.99 0.04 -24.86
N THR A 548 30.00 -0.14 -26.17
CA THR A 548 31.24 -0.28 -26.99
C THR A 548 31.25 0.78 -28.09
N PRO A 549 31.47 2.08 -27.77
CA PRO A 549 31.43 3.14 -28.76
C PRO A 549 32.63 3.00 -29.75
N HIS A 550 32.28 2.96 -31.03
CA HIS A 550 33.25 2.98 -32.12
C HIS A 550 33.08 4.27 -32.92
N TYR A 551 34.19 5.02 -33.08
CA TYR A 551 34.25 6.18 -33.97
C TYR A 551 34.44 5.72 -35.41
N THR A 552 33.54 6.13 -36.30
CA THR A 552 33.54 5.77 -37.74
C THR A 552 33.73 6.98 -38.63
N GLY A 553 33.96 8.17 -38.04
CA GLY A 553 34.15 9.42 -38.77
C GLY A 553 35.56 9.59 -39.35
N PRO A 554 35.83 10.71 -40.08
CA PRO A 554 37.15 11.04 -40.60
C PRO A 554 38.16 11.16 -39.47
N ALA A 555 39.46 10.86 -39.77
CA ALA A 555 40.56 10.95 -38.79
C ALA A 555 40.56 12.34 -38.12
N MET A 556 40.52 12.36 -36.77
CA MET A 556 40.51 13.60 -36.00
C MET A 556 41.82 14.35 -36.23
N SER A 557 41.74 15.56 -36.81
CA SER A 557 42.86 16.47 -36.84
C SER A 557 43.23 16.93 -35.43
N SER A 558 44.48 16.99 -35.09
CA SER A 558 45.01 17.28 -33.75
C SER A 558 44.75 18.72 -33.23
N GLU A 559 43.93 19.51 -33.91
CA GLU A 559 43.72 20.94 -33.58
C GLU A 559 42.46 21.24 -32.73
N GLY A 560 41.66 20.25 -32.33
CA GLY A 560 40.41 20.47 -31.59
C GLY A 560 40.44 20.16 -30.07
N ALA A 561 41.59 20.06 -29.45
CA ALA A 561 41.70 19.65 -28.02
C ALA A 561 41.78 20.81 -27.01
N ALA A 562 41.50 22.05 -27.44
CA ALA A 562 41.53 23.22 -26.56
C ALA A 562 40.29 24.11 -26.77
N GLU A 563 39.15 23.73 -26.14
CA GLU A 563 38.11 24.64 -25.71
C GLU A 563 37.23 23.99 -24.61
#